data_6519ab3f0433e034125c3bac1789bbc5
#
_entry.id   6519ab3f0433e034125c3bac1789bbc5
#
_cell.length_a   1.000
_cell.length_b   1.000
_cell.length_c   1.000
_cell.angle_alpha   90.00
_cell.angle_beta   90.00
_cell.angle_gamma   90.00
#
_symmetry.space_group_name_H-M   'P 1'
#
loop_
_entity.id
_entity.type
_entity.pdbx_description
1 polymer ?
#
loop_
_entity_poly.entity_id
_entity_poly.type
_entity_poly.pdbx_seq_one_letter_code
_entity_poly.pdbx_strand_id
1 'polypeptide(L)'
;REEAQELLCRSLADILPAAEALGVTVAVEPVTYHSMNSAAATRHILDTMRSPNLKVIFDMSNLVDAGNVGAQDRIWNDVGELLGDQIVAVHFKGQAFAPDGGLLHTSLEDSLTDYAGAFAMLRQLPQDALPVLREEAVPARAGSDIAFMRGFFA
;
A
#
# COMPACT_ATOMS: atom_id res chain seq x y z
N ARG A 1 12.50 -4.19 -15.41
CA ARG A 1 12.21 -3.80 -14.00
C ARG A 1 13.32 -2.91 -13.43
N GLU A 2 14.57 -3.31 -13.54
CA GLU A 2 15.72 -2.55 -13.04
C GLU A 2 15.77 -1.12 -13.61
N GLU A 3 15.63 -0.98 -14.93
CA GLU A 3 15.55 0.33 -15.59
C GLU A 3 14.40 1.21 -15.07
N ALA A 4 13.24 0.61 -14.75
CA ALA A 4 12.10 1.33 -14.18
C ALA A 4 12.37 1.79 -12.72
N GLN A 5 13.09 0.99 -11.93
CA GLN A 5 13.52 1.38 -10.60
C GLN A 5 14.57 2.49 -10.64
N GLU A 6 15.53 2.41 -11.57
CA GLU A 6 16.50 3.48 -11.78
C GLU A 6 15.84 4.80 -12.20
N LEU A 7 14.84 4.75 -13.08
CA LEU A 7 14.08 5.93 -13.50
C LEU A 7 13.32 6.54 -12.31
N LEU A 8 12.68 5.70 -11.49
CA LEU A 8 12.00 6.14 -10.27
C LEU A 8 13.00 6.79 -9.30
N CYS A 9 14.15 6.19 -9.04
CA CYS A 9 15.18 6.76 -8.18
C CYS A 9 15.65 8.12 -8.69
N ARG A 10 15.86 8.29 -10.01
CA ARG A 10 16.21 9.60 -10.59
C ARG A 10 15.12 10.64 -10.35
N SER A 11 13.86 10.28 -10.59
CA SER A 11 12.74 11.19 -10.34
C SER A 11 12.61 11.58 -8.87
N LEU A 12 12.81 10.63 -7.95
CA LEU A 12 12.81 10.89 -6.52
C LEU A 12 13.99 11.79 -6.11
N ALA A 13 15.18 11.59 -6.69
CA ALA A 13 16.34 12.43 -6.43
C ALA A 13 16.12 13.90 -6.81
N ASP A 14 15.28 14.17 -7.81
CA ASP A 14 14.95 15.53 -8.24
C ASP A 14 13.98 16.23 -7.25
N ILE A 15 13.07 15.48 -6.61
CA ILE A 15 12.01 16.08 -5.78
C ILE A 15 12.32 16.06 -4.28
N LEU A 16 13.02 15.03 -3.79
CA LEU A 16 13.26 14.86 -2.35
C LEU A 16 14.02 16.02 -1.69
N PRO A 17 15.05 16.65 -2.30
CA PRO A 17 15.71 17.80 -1.69
C PRO A 17 14.76 18.98 -1.41
N ALA A 18 13.79 19.22 -2.30
CA ALA A 18 12.78 20.24 -2.07
C ALA A 18 11.78 19.84 -0.97
N ALA A 19 11.37 18.57 -0.93
CA ALA A 19 10.50 18.03 0.11
C ALA A 19 11.16 18.15 1.50
N GLU A 20 12.44 17.79 1.60
CA GLU A 20 13.22 17.90 2.84
C GLU A 20 13.34 19.36 3.30
N ALA A 21 13.69 20.27 2.38
CA ALA A 21 13.82 21.70 2.69
C ALA A 21 12.51 22.33 3.18
N LEU A 22 11.36 21.83 2.70
CA LEU A 22 10.03 22.32 3.06
C LEU A 22 9.37 21.53 4.21
N GLY A 23 9.99 20.47 4.71
CA GLY A 23 9.42 19.58 5.72
C GLY A 23 8.18 18.82 5.21
N VAL A 24 8.11 18.54 3.91
CA VAL A 24 6.98 17.84 3.28
C VAL A 24 7.31 16.36 3.14
N THR A 25 6.38 15.48 3.49
CA THR A 25 6.49 14.05 3.26
C THR A 25 6.09 13.71 1.83
N VAL A 26 6.93 12.98 1.13
CA VAL A 26 6.63 12.30 -0.14
C VAL A 26 6.35 10.85 0.19
N ALA A 27 5.15 10.36 -0.12
CA ALA A 27 4.81 8.96 0.12
C ALA A 27 4.62 8.23 -1.21
N VAL A 28 5.26 7.06 -1.34
CA VAL A 28 5.15 6.18 -2.50
C VAL A 28 4.22 5.02 -2.19
N GLU A 29 3.51 4.56 -3.19
CA GLU A 29 2.54 3.48 -3.07
C GLU A 29 3.01 2.26 -3.87
N PRO A 30 3.32 1.13 -3.23
CA PRO A 30 3.69 -0.12 -3.89
C PRO A 30 2.50 -0.76 -4.62
N VAL A 31 2.74 -1.25 -5.85
CA VAL A 31 1.72 -1.90 -6.69
C VAL A 31 2.35 -3.06 -7.46
N THR A 32 1.72 -4.23 -7.50
CA THR A 32 2.26 -5.48 -8.07
C THR A 32 2.77 -5.37 -9.51
N TYR A 33 2.20 -4.53 -10.34
CA TYR A 33 2.59 -4.33 -11.74
C TYR A 33 3.50 -3.11 -11.98
N HIS A 34 3.96 -2.43 -10.92
CA HIS A 34 4.89 -1.29 -10.99
C HIS A 34 6.33 -1.69 -10.63
N SER A 35 7.23 -0.71 -10.59
CA SER A 35 8.63 -0.89 -10.20
C SER A 35 8.80 -1.30 -8.73
N MET A 36 7.91 -0.83 -7.85
CA MET A 36 7.81 -1.19 -6.42
C MET A 36 6.75 -2.28 -6.22
N ASN A 37 6.94 -3.44 -6.79
CA ASN A 37 5.94 -4.50 -6.85
C ASN A 37 5.90 -5.45 -5.65
N SER A 38 6.62 -5.15 -4.60
CA SER A 38 6.68 -5.93 -3.36
C SER A 38 7.26 -5.09 -2.23
N ALA A 39 7.09 -5.54 -0.99
CA ALA A 39 7.72 -4.92 0.17
C ALA A 39 9.25 -4.83 0.02
N ALA A 40 9.90 -5.88 -0.47
CA ALA A 40 11.34 -5.91 -0.68
C ALA A 40 11.80 -4.91 -1.76
N ALA A 41 11.09 -4.81 -2.89
CA ALA A 41 11.41 -3.84 -3.93
C ALA A 41 11.23 -2.39 -3.43
N THR A 42 10.19 -2.14 -2.63
CA THR A 42 9.95 -0.84 -2.01
C THR A 42 11.04 -0.50 -0.99
N ARG A 43 11.40 -1.44 -0.12
CA ARG A 43 12.51 -1.27 0.84
C ARG A 43 13.82 -0.90 0.13
N HIS A 44 14.13 -1.56 -0.98
CA HIS A 44 15.31 -1.25 -1.78
C HIS A 44 15.32 0.21 -2.28
N ILE A 45 14.19 0.74 -2.73
CA ILE A 45 14.08 2.16 -3.13
C ILE A 45 14.29 3.09 -1.93
N LEU A 46 13.64 2.80 -0.78
CA LEU A 46 13.83 3.59 0.43
C LEU A 46 15.30 3.63 0.87
N ASP A 47 15.97 2.47 0.86
CA ASP A 47 17.39 2.34 1.24
C ASP A 47 18.33 3.04 0.25
N THR A 48 17.96 3.07 -1.03
CA THR A 48 18.71 3.76 -2.07
C THR A 48 18.60 5.28 -1.91
N MET A 49 17.40 5.79 -1.68
CA MET A 49 17.14 7.22 -1.56
C MET A 49 17.59 7.82 -0.22
N ARG A 50 17.48 7.06 0.87
CA ARG A 50 17.88 7.46 2.24
C ARG A 50 17.31 8.79 2.72
N SER A 51 16.17 9.21 2.19
CA SER A 51 15.51 10.44 2.59
C SER A 51 14.57 10.20 3.79
N PRO A 52 14.64 11.00 4.86
CA PRO A 52 13.71 10.89 5.98
C PRO A 52 12.29 11.29 5.58
N ASN A 53 12.15 12.04 4.49
CA ASN A 53 10.87 12.53 3.97
C ASN A 53 10.24 11.57 2.94
N LEU A 54 10.91 10.47 2.56
CA LEU A 54 10.34 9.44 1.72
C LEU A 54 9.68 8.36 2.57
N LYS A 55 8.37 8.17 2.39
CA LYS A 55 7.52 7.28 3.19
C LYS A 55 6.67 6.40 2.29
N VAL A 56 5.82 5.57 2.89
CA VAL A 56 4.97 4.60 2.20
C VAL A 56 3.50 4.85 2.49
N ILE A 57 2.68 4.86 1.45
CA ILE A 57 1.24 4.61 1.55
C ILE A 57 1.04 3.11 1.37
N PHE A 58 0.42 2.46 2.33
CA PHE A 58 0.09 1.05 2.25
C PHE A 58 -1.34 0.86 1.76
N ASP A 59 -1.51 0.60 0.45
CA ASP A 59 -2.77 0.06 -0.07
C ASP A 59 -2.71 -1.47 0.02
N MET A 60 -3.60 -2.04 0.82
CA MET A 60 -3.64 -3.48 1.07
C MET A 60 -3.89 -4.27 -0.20
N SER A 61 -4.72 -3.76 -1.11
CA SER A 61 -5.10 -4.46 -2.33
C SER A 61 -4.02 -4.40 -3.41
N ASN A 62 -3.24 -3.32 -3.46
CA ASN A 62 -2.25 -3.10 -4.53
C ASN A 62 -1.08 -4.10 -4.53
N LEU A 63 -0.82 -4.78 -3.42
CA LEU A 63 0.19 -5.84 -3.33
C LEU A 63 -0.38 -7.24 -3.57
N VAL A 64 -1.69 -7.35 -3.81
CA VAL A 64 -2.37 -8.62 -4.10
C VAL A 64 -2.72 -8.68 -5.58
N ASP A 65 -2.38 -9.79 -6.24
CA ASP A 65 -2.75 -10.10 -7.62
C ASP A 65 -3.28 -11.53 -7.74
N ALA A 66 -3.72 -11.92 -8.93
CA ALA A 66 -4.25 -13.27 -9.17
C ALA A 66 -3.24 -14.40 -8.91
N GLY A 67 -1.93 -14.09 -8.97
CA GLY A 67 -0.87 -15.08 -8.73
C GLY A 67 -0.52 -15.26 -7.25
N ASN A 68 -0.81 -14.27 -6.39
CA ASN A 68 -0.41 -14.27 -4.99
C ASN A 68 -1.58 -14.17 -3.99
N VAL A 69 -2.83 -14.07 -4.47
CA VAL A 69 -4.02 -13.90 -3.62
C VAL A 69 -4.19 -15.00 -2.56
N GLY A 70 -3.65 -16.18 -2.78
CA GLY A 70 -3.65 -17.28 -1.80
C GLY A 70 -2.53 -17.23 -0.75
N ALA A 71 -1.66 -16.21 -0.76
CA ALA A 71 -0.49 -16.09 0.11
C ALA A 71 -0.40 -14.71 0.79
N GLN A 72 -1.55 -14.10 1.11
CA GLN A 72 -1.62 -12.75 1.63
C GLN A 72 -0.99 -12.60 3.03
N ASP A 73 -1.07 -13.63 3.86
CA ASP A 73 -0.39 -13.68 5.16
C ASP A 73 1.12 -13.41 5.04
N ARG A 74 1.76 -13.98 4.02
CA ARG A 74 3.17 -13.72 3.74
C ARG A 74 3.39 -12.28 3.29
N ILE A 75 2.51 -11.74 2.46
CA ILE A 75 2.60 -10.35 2.02
C ILE A 75 2.53 -9.40 3.22
N TRP A 76 1.58 -9.64 4.15
CA TRP A 76 1.44 -8.81 5.35
C TRP A 76 2.66 -8.89 6.27
N ASN A 77 3.24 -10.08 6.45
CA ASN A 77 4.47 -10.25 7.21
C ASN A 77 5.63 -9.48 6.57
N ASP A 78 5.85 -9.63 5.26
CA ASP A 78 6.90 -8.92 4.53
C ASP A 78 6.71 -7.39 4.62
N VAL A 79 5.47 -6.89 4.54
CA VAL A 79 5.15 -5.46 4.69
C VAL A 79 5.47 -4.98 6.10
N GLY A 80 5.02 -5.71 7.13
CA GLY A 80 5.28 -5.36 8.52
C GLY A 80 6.76 -5.30 8.85
N GLU A 81 7.53 -6.31 8.44
CA GLU A 81 8.96 -6.42 8.70
C GLU A 81 9.80 -5.38 7.94
N LEU A 82 9.47 -5.14 6.67
CA LEU A 82 10.32 -4.34 5.79
C LEU A 82 9.90 -2.87 5.70
N LEU A 83 8.61 -2.57 5.88
CA LEU A 83 8.06 -1.24 5.63
C LEU A 83 7.33 -0.65 6.83
N GLY A 84 7.07 -1.42 7.89
CA GLY A 84 6.17 -1.05 8.96
C GLY A 84 6.45 0.32 9.58
N ASP A 85 7.71 0.67 9.83
CA ASP A 85 8.16 1.95 10.37
C ASP A 85 8.09 3.12 9.36
N GLN A 86 7.85 2.83 8.08
CA GLN A 86 7.78 3.80 7.00
C GLN A 86 6.35 4.08 6.51
N ILE A 87 5.35 3.32 6.98
CA ILE A 87 3.95 3.52 6.60
C ILE A 87 3.42 4.79 7.26
N VAL A 88 2.89 5.71 6.47
CA VAL A 88 2.31 6.99 6.94
C VAL A 88 0.83 7.14 6.62
N ALA A 89 0.28 6.30 5.74
CA ALA A 89 -1.14 6.25 5.42
C ALA A 89 -1.53 4.86 4.93
N VAL A 90 -2.80 4.54 5.04
CA VAL A 90 -3.38 3.25 4.62
C VAL A 90 -4.52 3.50 3.66
N HIS A 91 -4.52 2.79 2.54
CA HIS A 91 -5.62 2.80 1.59
C HIS A 91 -6.41 1.49 1.66
N PHE A 92 -7.73 1.63 1.52
CA PHE A 92 -8.67 0.53 1.32
C PHE A 92 -9.19 0.58 -0.11
N LYS A 93 -9.02 -0.50 -0.82
CA LYS A 93 -9.52 -0.69 -2.17
C LYS A 93 -10.16 -2.07 -2.29
N GLY A 94 -11.39 -2.14 -2.80
CA GLY A 94 -12.05 -3.41 -3.08
C GLY A 94 -11.62 -3.96 -4.43
N GLN A 95 -11.15 -5.22 -4.46
CA GLN A 95 -10.74 -5.86 -5.71
C GLN A 95 -11.10 -7.35 -5.77
N ALA A 96 -11.31 -7.80 -6.99
CA ALA A 96 -11.40 -9.20 -7.38
C ALA A 96 -10.67 -9.42 -8.70
N PHE A 97 -10.60 -10.66 -9.17
CA PHE A 97 -9.94 -10.97 -10.43
C PHE A 97 -10.91 -11.68 -11.37
N ALA A 98 -10.94 -11.25 -12.63
CA ALA A 98 -11.63 -11.94 -13.70
C ALA A 98 -10.93 -13.28 -14.01
N PRO A 99 -11.60 -14.22 -14.72
CA PRO A 99 -11.00 -15.52 -15.08
C PRO A 99 -9.69 -15.44 -15.89
N ASP A 100 -9.49 -14.34 -16.59
CA ASP A 100 -8.24 -14.04 -17.32
C ASP A 100 -7.16 -13.37 -16.47
N GLY A 101 -7.41 -13.17 -15.17
CA GLY A 101 -6.53 -12.49 -14.23
C GLY A 101 -6.66 -10.96 -14.22
N GLY A 102 -7.56 -10.38 -15.01
CA GLY A 102 -7.81 -8.95 -15.05
C GLY A 102 -8.38 -8.43 -13.74
N LEU A 103 -7.95 -7.23 -13.33
CA LEU A 103 -8.42 -6.56 -12.10
C LEU A 103 -9.87 -6.09 -12.24
N LEU A 104 -10.69 -6.37 -11.23
CA LEU A 104 -12.06 -5.89 -11.09
C LEU A 104 -12.17 -5.09 -9.78
N HIS A 105 -12.76 -3.88 -9.86
CA HIS A 105 -13.08 -3.10 -8.66
C HIS A 105 -14.39 -3.57 -8.04
N THR A 106 -14.39 -3.80 -6.72
CA THR A 106 -15.54 -4.30 -5.96
C THR A 106 -15.85 -3.39 -4.77
N SER A 107 -16.92 -3.70 -4.03
CA SER A 107 -17.07 -3.23 -2.66
C SER A 107 -15.96 -3.82 -1.78
N LEU A 108 -15.74 -3.26 -0.59
CA LEU A 108 -14.78 -3.85 0.35
C LEU A 108 -15.22 -5.22 0.84
N GLU A 109 -16.53 -5.41 1.04
CA GLU A 109 -17.12 -6.66 1.51
C GLU A 109 -16.96 -7.81 0.49
N ASP A 110 -16.99 -7.48 -0.81
CA ASP A 110 -16.83 -8.45 -1.90
C ASP A 110 -15.36 -8.61 -2.35
N SER A 111 -14.43 -7.96 -1.67
CA SER A 111 -13.02 -7.97 -2.02
C SER A 111 -12.35 -9.30 -1.68
N LEU A 112 -11.39 -9.71 -2.51
CA LEU A 112 -10.50 -10.84 -2.23
C LEU A 112 -9.33 -10.48 -1.31
N THR A 113 -9.20 -9.21 -0.93
CA THR A 113 -8.16 -8.75 0.00
C THR A 113 -8.47 -9.21 1.43
N ASP A 114 -7.52 -9.85 2.08
CA ASP A 114 -7.60 -10.19 3.50
C ASP A 114 -7.31 -8.98 4.39
N TYR A 115 -8.32 -8.14 4.59
CA TYR A 115 -8.21 -6.97 5.47
C TYR A 115 -7.97 -7.36 6.93
N ALA A 116 -8.49 -8.50 7.39
CA ALA A 116 -8.33 -8.93 8.78
C ALA A 116 -6.85 -9.21 9.09
N GLY A 117 -6.17 -9.96 8.21
CA GLY A 117 -4.73 -10.23 8.32
C GLY A 117 -3.90 -8.95 8.20
N ALA A 118 -4.21 -8.08 7.23
CA ALA A 118 -3.53 -6.79 7.08
C ALA A 118 -3.67 -5.91 8.33
N PHE A 119 -4.87 -5.82 8.93
CA PHE A 119 -5.09 -5.09 10.18
C PHE A 119 -4.42 -5.72 11.40
N ALA A 120 -4.34 -7.05 11.46
CA ALA A 120 -3.60 -7.72 12.51
C ALA A 120 -2.10 -7.34 12.47
N MET A 121 -1.54 -7.17 11.28
CA MET A 121 -0.18 -6.65 11.08
C MET A 121 -0.10 -5.16 11.46
N LEU A 122 -1.00 -4.30 10.96
CA LEU A 122 -0.99 -2.86 11.22
C LEU A 122 -1.07 -2.53 12.72
N ARG A 123 -1.82 -3.31 13.52
CA ARG A 123 -1.90 -3.12 14.98
C ARG A 123 -0.58 -3.40 15.72
N GLN A 124 0.40 -4.02 15.08
CA GLN A 124 1.72 -4.27 15.67
C GLN A 124 2.74 -3.19 15.33
N LEU A 125 2.37 -2.23 14.46
CA LEU A 125 3.26 -1.15 14.07
C LEU A 125 3.43 -0.11 15.18
N PRO A 126 4.55 0.63 15.17
CA PRO A 126 4.85 1.60 16.23
C PRO A 126 4.02 2.89 16.15
N GLN A 127 3.27 3.11 15.08
CA GLN A 127 2.49 4.33 14.87
C GLN A 127 1.19 4.28 15.71
N ASP A 128 0.92 5.34 16.49
CA ASP A 128 -0.30 5.45 17.31
C ASP A 128 -1.57 5.65 16.47
N ALA A 129 -1.45 6.29 15.31
CA ALA A 129 -2.56 6.53 14.39
C ALA A 129 -2.08 6.69 12.96
N LEU A 130 -2.78 6.08 12.02
CA LEU A 130 -2.55 6.22 10.59
C LEU A 130 -3.80 6.79 9.91
N PRO A 131 -3.66 7.82 9.04
CA PRO A 131 -4.75 8.24 8.17
C PRO A 131 -5.21 7.07 7.29
N VAL A 132 -6.52 6.95 7.13
CA VAL A 132 -7.13 5.90 6.31
C VAL A 132 -8.00 6.51 5.23
N LEU A 133 -7.82 6.08 4.00
CA LEU A 133 -8.58 6.52 2.83
C LEU A 133 -9.22 5.32 2.13
N ARG A 134 -10.51 5.46 1.77
CA ARG A 134 -11.18 4.56 0.82
C ARG A 134 -10.94 5.06 -0.59
N GLU A 135 -10.11 4.34 -1.33
CA GLU A 135 -9.75 4.66 -2.71
C GLU A 135 -10.62 3.90 -3.72
N GLU A 136 -10.87 4.49 -4.89
CA GLU A 136 -11.65 3.90 -6.00
C GLU A 136 -13.04 3.40 -5.55
N ALA A 137 -13.67 4.15 -4.65
CA ALA A 137 -14.99 3.80 -4.14
C ALA A 137 -16.06 3.87 -5.23
N VAL A 138 -16.90 2.84 -5.31
CA VAL A 138 -18.15 2.92 -6.06
C VAL A 138 -19.13 3.81 -5.27
N PRO A 139 -19.58 4.97 -5.80
CA PRO A 139 -20.36 5.94 -5.02
C PRO A 139 -21.61 5.34 -4.35
N ALA A 140 -22.29 4.43 -5.04
CA ALA A 140 -23.48 3.75 -4.50
C ALA A 140 -23.16 2.83 -3.30
N ARG A 141 -21.93 2.46 -3.08
CA ARG A 141 -21.44 1.57 -2.01
C ARG A 141 -20.67 2.30 -0.90
N ALA A 142 -20.46 3.61 -1.03
CA ALA A 142 -19.62 4.36 -0.09
C ALA A 142 -20.08 4.22 1.38
N GLY A 143 -21.39 4.21 1.63
CA GLY A 143 -21.93 4.05 2.98
C GLY A 143 -21.66 2.68 3.59
N SER A 144 -21.81 1.60 2.82
CA SER A 144 -21.50 0.23 3.28
C SER A 144 -20.00 0.03 3.45
N ASP A 145 -19.17 0.56 2.54
CA ASP A 145 -17.72 0.49 2.65
C ASP A 145 -17.21 1.20 3.91
N ILE A 146 -17.75 2.39 4.24
CA ILE A 146 -17.42 3.11 5.49
C ILE A 146 -17.82 2.29 6.72
N ALA A 147 -19.02 1.67 6.71
CA ALA A 147 -19.45 0.82 7.82
C ALA A 147 -18.55 -0.41 7.99
N PHE A 148 -18.16 -1.05 6.90
CA PHE A 148 -17.22 -2.16 6.88
C PHE A 148 -15.86 -1.75 7.47
N MET A 149 -15.28 -0.65 6.99
CA MET A 149 -13.99 -0.14 7.49
C MET A 149 -14.02 0.12 8.99
N ARG A 150 -15.11 0.74 9.50
CA ARG A 150 -15.25 1.03 10.94
C ARG A 150 -15.19 -0.21 11.83
N GLY A 151 -15.58 -1.38 11.31
CA GLY A 151 -15.48 -2.64 12.03
C GLY A 151 -14.03 -3.03 12.40
N PHE A 152 -13.01 -2.50 11.73
CA PHE A 152 -11.61 -2.74 12.05
C PHE A 152 -11.03 -1.79 13.10
N PHE A 153 -11.75 -0.72 13.46
CA PHE A 153 -11.32 0.30 14.43
C PHE A 153 -12.10 0.24 15.77
N ALA A 154 -13.00 -0.73 15.89
CA ALA A 154 -13.84 -0.93 17.09
C ALA A 154 -13.10 -1.73 18.18
#